data_0c9a3d8c094071c556d27d3ca63768a7
#
_entry.id   0c9a3d8c094071c556d27d3ca63768a7
#
_cell.length_a   1.000
_cell.length_b   1.000
_cell.length_c   1.000
_cell.angle_alpha   90.00
_cell.angle_beta   90.00
_cell.angle_gamma   90.00
#
_symmetry.space_group_name_H-M   'P 1'
#
loop_
_entity.id
_entity.type
_entity.pdbx_description
1 polymer ?
#
loop_
_entity_poly.entity_id
_entity_poly.type
_entity_poly.pdbx_seq_one_letter_code
_entity_poly.pdbx_strand_id
1 'polypeptide(L)'
;MTITLNGSNLTVEKLVAIARDNEKVELAPEALERIKVCRAMLEEKLANKEIMYGTNTGIGEFSETMLNDEQVKEFQKYLIYNHAAGIGEPLPIEYVRAA
;
A
#
# COMPACT_ATOMS: atom_id res chain seq x y z
N MET A 1 20.31 -0.97 15.28
CA MET A 1 19.38 0.07 15.80
C MET A 1 18.03 -0.13 15.12
N THR A 2 16.95 0.28 15.72
CA THR A 2 15.61 0.23 15.07
C THR A 2 15.25 1.63 14.60
N ILE A 3 14.81 1.74 13.35
CA ILE A 3 14.37 3.01 12.75
C ILE A 3 12.84 3.06 12.84
N THR A 4 12.33 4.04 13.58
CA THR A 4 10.89 4.26 13.73
C THR A 4 10.41 5.27 12.70
N LEU A 5 9.44 4.89 11.88
CA LEU A 5 8.84 5.74 10.84
C LEU A 5 7.48 6.24 11.27
N ASN A 6 7.25 7.54 11.08
CA ASN A 6 5.95 8.17 11.39
C ASN A 6 5.22 8.74 10.16
N GLY A 7 5.75 8.51 8.96
CA GLY A 7 5.18 8.98 7.69
C GLY A 7 5.80 10.27 7.14
N SER A 8 6.66 10.96 7.92
CA SER A 8 7.29 12.22 7.50
C SER A 8 8.73 12.39 7.96
N ASN A 9 9.28 11.42 8.68
CA ASN A 9 10.61 11.52 9.31
C ASN A 9 11.70 10.69 8.62
N LEU A 10 11.43 10.16 7.43
CA LEU A 10 12.44 9.42 6.66
C LEU A 10 13.45 10.41 6.07
N THR A 11 14.73 10.15 6.31
CA THR A 11 15.85 10.89 5.72
C THR A 11 16.67 9.98 4.82
N VAL A 12 17.55 10.55 4.01
CA VAL A 12 18.44 9.77 3.13
C VAL A 12 19.33 8.83 3.97
N GLU A 13 19.85 9.30 5.10
CA GLU A 13 20.70 8.52 6.00
C GLU A 13 19.95 7.32 6.59
N LYS A 14 18.68 7.53 7.01
CA LYS A 14 17.82 6.44 7.50
C LYS A 14 17.51 5.45 6.39
N LEU A 15 17.24 5.94 5.18
CA LEU A 15 16.98 5.08 4.03
C LEU A 15 18.20 4.21 3.70
N VAL A 16 19.39 4.77 3.71
CA VAL A 16 20.65 4.02 3.50
C VAL A 16 20.82 2.95 4.58
N ALA A 17 20.62 3.30 5.85
CA ALA A 17 20.70 2.36 6.96
C ALA A 17 19.70 1.20 6.81
N ILE A 18 18.47 1.47 6.38
CA ILE A 18 17.44 0.44 6.10
C ILE A 18 17.87 -0.43 4.92
N ALA A 19 18.32 0.19 3.84
CA ALA A 19 18.57 -0.50 2.57
C ALA A 19 19.87 -1.33 2.58
N ARG A 20 20.96 -0.77 3.13
CA ARG A 20 22.29 -1.34 3.07
C ARG A 20 22.74 -1.98 4.37
N ASP A 21 22.47 -1.33 5.51
CA ASP A 21 22.91 -1.81 6.83
C ASP A 21 21.90 -2.77 7.47
N ASN A 22 20.79 -3.03 6.77
CA ASN A 22 19.77 -3.98 7.18
C ASN A 22 19.07 -3.63 8.51
N GLU A 23 19.02 -2.33 8.83
CA GLU A 23 18.39 -1.85 10.05
C GLU A 23 16.91 -2.24 10.10
N LYS A 24 16.46 -2.57 11.30
CA LYS A 24 15.06 -2.91 11.56
C LYS A 24 14.17 -1.68 11.46
N VAL A 25 13.00 -1.84 10.86
CA VAL A 25 12.02 -0.75 10.70
C VAL A 25 10.78 -1.07 11.52
N GLU A 26 10.28 -0.06 12.22
CA GLU A 26 9.00 -0.11 12.95
C GLU A 26 8.17 1.14 12.64
N LEU A 27 6.85 0.99 12.69
CA LEU A 27 5.95 2.13 12.60
C LEU A 27 5.74 2.77 13.97
N ALA A 28 5.75 4.08 14.01
CA ALA A 28 5.41 4.82 15.22
C ALA A 28 3.95 4.54 15.63
N PRO A 29 3.63 4.42 16.93
CA PRO A 29 2.27 4.18 17.39
C PRO A 29 1.25 5.18 16.83
N GLU A 30 1.60 6.46 16.80
CA GLU A 30 0.75 7.50 16.22
C GLU A 30 0.52 7.35 14.70
N ALA A 31 1.48 6.77 13.98
CA ALA A 31 1.31 6.45 12.57
C ALA A 31 0.32 5.29 12.38
N LEU A 32 0.41 4.27 13.22
CA LEU A 32 -0.55 3.16 13.23
C LEU A 32 -1.98 3.64 13.51
N GLU A 33 -2.16 4.55 14.46
CA GLU A 33 -3.49 5.10 14.74
C GLU A 33 -4.04 5.89 13.55
N ARG A 34 -3.23 6.69 12.86
CA ARG A 34 -3.67 7.37 11.63
C ARG A 34 -4.07 6.38 10.52
N ILE A 35 -3.33 5.28 10.38
CA ILE A 35 -3.67 4.22 9.42
C ILE A 35 -5.02 3.58 9.75
N LYS A 36 -5.27 3.28 11.03
CA LYS A 36 -6.55 2.73 11.49
C LYS A 36 -7.73 3.68 11.21
N VAL A 37 -7.56 4.97 11.50
CA VAL A 37 -8.58 5.99 11.21
C VAL A 37 -8.87 6.07 9.71
N CYS A 38 -7.83 6.08 8.89
CA CYS A 38 -7.98 6.08 7.43
C CYS A 38 -8.70 4.82 6.93
N ARG A 39 -8.36 3.66 7.47
CA ARG A 39 -9.03 2.40 7.12
C ARG A 39 -10.50 2.39 7.52
N ALA A 40 -10.82 2.86 8.72
CA ALA A 40 -12.20 2.95 9.20
C ALA A 40 -13.06 3.86 8.31
N MET A 41 -12.52 5.01 7.90
CA MET A 41 -13.16 5.91 6.95
C MET A 41 -13.43 5.23 5.60
N LEU A 42 -12.46 4.47 5.10
CA LEU A 42 -12.62 3.73 3.85
C LEU A 42 -13.74 2.68 3.95
N GLU A 43 -13.80 1.93 5.04
CA GLU A 43 -14.83 0.92 5.29
C GLU A 43 -16.23 1.53 5.42
N GLU A 44 -16.34 2.69 6.08
CA GLU A 44 -17.60 3.44 6.17
C GLU A 44 -18.09 3.86 4.79
N LYS A 45 -17.22 4.41 3.95
CA LYS A 45 -17.55 4.79 2.57
C LYS A 45 -17.97 3.60 1.72
N LEU A 46 -17.30 2.47 1.87
CA LEU A 46 -17.70 1.22 1.19
C LEU A 46 -19.09 0.75 1.62
N ALA A 47 -19.38 0.78 2.93
CA ALA A 47 -20.69 0.41 3.46
C ALA A 47 -21.79 1.33 2.94
N ASN A 48 -21.51 2.62 2.78
CA ASN A 48 -22.41 3.62 2.22
C ASN A 48 -22.49 3.58 0.67
N LYS A 49 -21.75 2.68 0.03
CA LYS A 49 -21.66 2.54 -1.43
C LYS A 49 -21.23 3.83 -2.15
N GLU A 50 -20.39 4.63 -1.50
CA GLU A 50 -19.77 5.79 -2.14
C GLU A 50 -18.77 5.32 -3.21
N ILE A 51 -18.79 5.97 -4.37
CA ILE A 51 -17.87 5.63 -5.47
C ILE A 51 -16.47 6.13 -5.13
N MET A 52 -15.51 5.18 -5.08
CA MET A 52 -14.11 5.46 -4.83
C MET A 52 -13.27 4.79 -5.91
N TYR A 53 -12.61 5.60 -6.72
CA TYR A 53 -11.76 5.12 -7.81
C TYR A 53 -10.74 4.08 -7.35
N GLY A 54 -10.70 2.94 -8.05
CA GLY A 54 -9.76 1.85 -7.78
C GLY A 54 -10.02 1.06 -6.51
N THR A 55 -11.05 1.39 -5.72
CA THR A 55 -11.43 0.67 -4.50
C THR A 55 -12.68 -0.18 -4.72
N ASN A 56 -13.78 0.44 -5.16
CA ASN A 56 -15.04 -0.24 -5.50
C ASN A 56 -15.45 -0.02 -6.96
N THR A 57 -14.53 0.40 -7.79
CA THR A 57 -14.65 0.52 -9.25
C THR A 57 -13.49 -0.21 -9.92
N GLY A 58 -13.59 -0.45 -11.25
CA GLY A 58 -12.44 -0.79 -12.07
C GLY A 58 -11.43 0.36 -12.15
N ILE A 59 -10.34 0.15 -12.87
CA ILE A 59 -9.24 1.10 -13.07
C ILE A 59 -9.16 1.48 -14.55
N GLY A 60 -8.71 2.72 -14.85
CA GLY A 60 -8.55 3.20 -16.22
C GLY A 60 -9.88 3.24 -16.97
N GLU A 61 -9.99 2.50 -18.06
CA GLU A 61 -11.23 2.42 -18.87
C GLU A 61 -12.43 1.90 -18.08
N PHE A 62 -12.21 1.12 -17.02
CA PHE A 62 -13.24 0.56 -16.15
C PHE A 62 -13.52 1.39 -14.90
N SER A 63 -12.99 2.60 -14.79
CA SER A 63 -13.14 3.47 -13.63
C SER A 63 -14.60 3.85 -13.31
N GLU A 64 -15.49 3.80 -14.29
CA GLU A 64 -16.93 4.05 -14.13
C GLU A 64 -17.72 2.79 -13.78
N THR A 65 -17.12 1.62 -13.85
CA THR A 65 -17.76 0.34 -13.54
C THR A 65 -17.76 0.11 -12.04
N MET A 66 -18.92 0.23 -11.41
CA MET A 66 -19.09 -0.04 -9.98
C MET A 66 -19.12 -1.54 -9.70
N LEU A 67 -18.34 -1.97 -8.70
CA LEU A 67 -18.25 -3.36 -8.28
C LEU A 67 -19.23 -3.64 -7.11
N ASN A 68 -19.81 -4.84 -7.07
CA ASN A 68 -20.55 -5.30 -5.90
C ASN A 68 -19.58 -5.79 -4.81
N ASP A 69 -20.10 -6.11 -3.61
CA ASP A 69 -19.26 -6.48 -2.45
C ASP A 69 -18.37 -7.69 -2.69
N GLU A 70 -18.85 -8.71 -3.42
CA GLU A 70 -18.04 -9.87 -3.81
C GLU A 70 -16.95 -9.49 -4.80
N GLN A 71 -17.30 -8.71 -5.81
CA GLN A 71 -16.37 -8.24 -6.83
C GLN A 71 -15.28 -7.34 -6.22
N VAL A 72 -15.59 -6.51 -5.22
CA VAL A 72 -14.58 -5.71 -4.50
C VAL A 72 -13.53 -6.60 -3.87
N LYS A 73 -13.92 -7.70 -3.23
CA LYS A 73 -12.98 -8.68 -2.63
C LYS A 73 -12.14 -9.40 -3.68
N GLU A 74 -12.77 -9.89 -4.74
CA GLU A 74 -12.06 -10.58 -5.83
C GLU A 74 -11.16 -9.64 -6.59
N PHE A 75 -11.56 -8.38 -6.78
CA PHE A 75 -10.77 -7.39 -7.50
C PHE A 75 -9.40 -7.15 -6.84
N GLN A 76 -9.29 -7.23 -5.54
CA GLN A 76 -8.00 -7.11 -4.84
C GLN A 76 -7.01 -8.20 -5.32
N LYS A 77 -7.50 -9.40 -5.58
CA LYS A 77 -6.72 -10.52 -6.10
C LYS A 77 -6.39 -10.34 -7.58
N TYR A 78 -7.37 -9.97 -8.38
CA TYR A 78 -7.18 -9.74 -9.81
C TYR A 78 -6.28 -8.55 -10.09
N LEU A 79 -6.30 -7.52 -9.25
CA LEU A 79 -5.40 -6.39 -9.34
C LEU A 79 -3.94 -6.82 -9.27
N ILE A 80 -3.61 -7.74 -8.36
CA ILE A 80 -2.26 -8.32 -8.26
C ILE A 80 -1.91 -9.10 -9.53
N TYR A 81 -2.81 -9.93 -10.03
CA TYR A 81 -2.58 -10.69 -11.26
C TYR A 81 -2.37 -9.80 -12.48
N ASN A 82 -3.15 -8.74 -12.61
CA ASN A 82 -3.06 -7.80 -13.72
C ASN A 82 -1.76 -6.99 -13.73
N HIS A 83 -1.17 -6.74 -12.56
CA HIS A 83 0.03 -5.92 -12.42
C HIS A 83 1.32 -6.75 -12.26
N ALA A 84 1.22 -8.06 -12.07
CA ALA A 84 2.36 -8.95 -11.93
C ALA A 84 2.98 -9.28 -13.31
N ALA A 85 3.65 -8.30 -13.89
CA ALA A 85 4.24 -8.38 -15.24
C ALA A 85 5.78 -8.30 -15.24
N GLY A 86 6.42 -8.39 -14.08
CA GLY A 86 7.88 -8.38 -13.97
C GLY A 86 8.50 -9.64 -14.56
N ILE A 87 9.58 -9.47 -15.32
CA ILE A 87 10.37 -10.55 -15.91
C ILE A 87 11.87 -10.29 -15.69
N GLY A 88 12.68 -11.35 -15.76
CA GLY A 88 14.12 -11.29 -15.60
C GLY A 88 14.56 -11.54 -14.16
N GLU A 89 15.81 -11.18 -13.86
CA GLU A 89 16.40 -11.38 -12.55
C GLU A 89 15.80 -10.44 -11.50
N PRO A 90 15.68 -10.89 -10.22
CA PRO A 90 15.26 -10.02 -9.14
C PRO A 90 16.17 -8.81 -8.99
N LEU A 91 15.59 -7.68 -8.56
CA LEU A 91 16.37 -6.49 -8.21
C LEU A 91 17.32 -6.78 -7.03
N PRO A 92 18.43 -6.05 -6.93
CA PRO A 92 19.29 -6.12 -5.74
C PRO A 92 18.49 -5.86 -4.47
N ILE A 93 18.85 -6.59 -3.39
CA ILE A 93 18.12 -6.50 -2.12
C ILE A 93 18.06 -5.07 -1.58
N GLU A 94 19.17 -4.31 -1.70
CA GLU A 94 19.21 -2.91 -1.26
C GLU A 94 18.16 -2.02 -1.96
N TYR A 95 17.87 -2.27 -3.25
CA TYR A 95 16.87 -1.52 -4.00
C TYR A 95 15.45 -1.86 -3.54
N VAL A 96 15.19 -3.15 -3.31
CA VAL A 96 13.88 -3.61 -2.79
C VAL A 96 13.64 -3.07 -1.39
N ARG A 97 14.66 -3.06 -0.54
CA ARG A 97 14.55 -2.52 0.83
C ARG A 97 14.41 -1.00 0.85
N ALA A 98 14.98 -0.30 -0.11
CA ALA A 98 14.82 1.15 -0.24
C ALA A 98 13.40 1.55 -0.71
N ALA A 99 12.76 0.71 -1.52
CA ALA A 99 11.41 0.94 -2.03
C ALA A 99 10.33 0.67 -0.99
#